data_1478758fd7a0bcdfa7665a3cd236bc35
#
_entry.id   1478758fd7a0bcdfa7665a3cd236bc35
#
_cell.length_a   1.000
_cell.length_b   1.000
_cell.length_c   1.000
_cell.angle_alpha   90.00
_cell.angle_beta   90.00
_cell.angle_gamma   90.00
#
_symmetry.space_group_name_H-M   'P 1'
#
loop_
_entity.id
_entity.type
_entity.pdbx_description
1 polymer ?
#
loop_
_entity_poly.entity_id
_entity_poly.type
_entity_poly.pdbx_seq_one_letter_code
_entity_poly.pdbx_strand_id
1 'polypeptide(L)'
;LVVSLLLASLWGHAQNDYVVALPDGRSRCEYKMTIGVKAGEVDGVLIVRRDSIEGFRAALMNEFGISALTFRLTADRSRVVLVDVVSFLDKWYIRKVLTADLQYLFAARETDLTLEREKRVVSREADSIVMNNRKFGLCYKLTPIKEHKDEID
;
A
#
# COMPACT_ATOMS: atom_id res chain seq x y z
N LEU A 1 27.16 -30.49 -6.99
CA LEU A 1 27.00 -29.34 -7.89
C LEU A 1 25.53 -29.00 -8.20
N VAL A 2 24.62 -29.96 -8.15
CA VAL A 2 23.18 -29.74 -8.43
C VAL A 2 22.45 -29.12 -7.23
N VAL A 3 22.93 -29.36 -6.02
CA VAL A 3 22.32 -28.84 -4.78
C VAL A 3 22.55 -27.34 -4.56
N SER A 4 23.69 -26.82 -5.09
CA SER A 4 24.04 -25.40 -4.94
C SER A 4 23.17 -24.46 -5.79
N LEU A 5 22.68 -24.94 -6.94
CA LEU A 5 21.83 -24.17 -7.87
C LEU A 5 20.37 -24.09 -7.38
N LEU A 6 19.90 -25.09 -6.64
CA LEU A 6 18.54 -25.10 -6.06
C LEU A 6 18.39 -24.15 -4.87
N LEU A 7 19.45 -23.90 -4.12
CA LEU A 7 19.44 -22.96 -3.00
C LEU A 7 19.41 -21.49 -3.45
N ALA A 8 20.03 -21.18 -4.58
CA ALA A 8 20.02 -19.82 -5.13
C ALA A 8 18.64 -19.40 -5.66
N SER A 9 17.83 -20.34 -6.13
CA SER A 9 16.48 -20.04 -6.60
C SER A 9 15.45 -19.80 -5.49
N LEU A 10 15.71 -20.31 -4.29
CA LEU A 10 14.87 -20.10 -3.12
C LEU A 10 15.06 -18.71 -2.50
N TRP A 11 16.23 -18.10 -2.66
CA TRP A 11 16.51 -16.76 -2.12
C TRP A 11 15.91 -15.64 -2.97
N GLY A 12 15.73 -15.85 -4.27
CA GLY A 12 15.11 -14.86 -5.16
C GLY A 12 13.62 -14.66 -4.97
N HIS A 13 12.90 -15.61 -4.38
CA HIS A 13 11.45 -15.55 -4.17
C HIS A 13 11.05 -14.86 -2.85
N ALA A 14 11.96 -14.76 -1.88
CA ALA A 14 11.66 -14.18 -0.57
C ALA A 14 11.47 -12.65 -0.59
N GLN A 15 11.98 -11.93 -1.62
CA GLN A 15 11.94 -10.46 -1.71
C GLN A 15 10.65 -9.92 -2.32
N ASN A 16 9.85 -10.73 -3.01
CA ASN A 16 8.62 -10.31 -3.73
C ASN A 16 7.33 -10.89 -3.12
N ASP A 17 7.35 -11.19 -1.83
CA ASP A 17 6.24 -11.86 -1.15
C ASP A 17 5.16 -10.89 -0.63
N TYR A 18 5.41 -9.61 -0.69
CA TYR A 18 4.44 -8.59 -0.27
C TYR A 18 3.32 -8.44 -1.28
N VAL A 19 2.09 -8.28 -0.80
CA VAL A 19 0.91 -8.08 -1.63
C VAL A 19 0.96 -6.76 -2.38
N VAL A 20 1.42 -5.69 -1.72
CA VAL A 20 1.60 -4.37 -2.32
C VAL A 20 3.07 -4.19 -2.72
N ALA A 21 3.33 -4.06 -4.01
CA ALA A 21 4.66 -3.77 -4.52
C ALA A 21 5.05 -2.33 -4.20
N LEU A 22 6.31 -2.12 -3.80
CA LEU A 22 6.90 -0.81 -3.56
C LEU A 22 8.07 -0.56 -4.50
N PRO A 23 8.41 0.71 -4.77
CA PRO A 23 9.45 1.02 -5.74
C PRO A 23 10.84 0.65 -5.25
N ASP A 24 11.68 0.19 -6.16
CA ASP A 24 13.10 -0.02 -5.96
C ASP A 24 13.90 1.18 -6.47
N GLY A 25 14.95 1.57 -5.73
CA GLY A 25 15.87 2.63 -6.13
C GLY A 25 15.16 3.98 -6.29
N ARG A 26 15.34 4.62 -7.46
CA ARG A 26 14.77 5.95 -7.77
C ARG A 26 13.41 5.90 -8.45
N SER A 27 12.88 4.72 -8.73
CA SER A 27 11.57 4.56 -9.35
C SER A 27 10.45 4.98 -8.41
N ARG A 28 9.26 5.17 -8.98
CA ARG A 28 8.03 5.39 -8.21
C ARG A 28 7.00 4.35 -8.61
N CYS A 29 6.10 4.03 -7.69
CA CYS A 29 4.91 3.23 -7.96
C CYS A 29 3.67 4.10 -7.88
N GLU A 30 2.69 3.84 -8.72
CA GLU A 30 1.40 4.51 -8.71
C GLU A 30 0.27 3.49 -8.62
N TYR A 31 -0.69 3.80 -7.78
CA TYR A 31 -1.91 3.01 -7.59
C TYR A 31 -3.12 3.92 -7.65
N LYS A 32 -4.15 3.47 -8.36
CA LYS A 32 -5.47 4.04 -8.12
C LYS A 32 -5.95 3.54 -6.76
N MET A 33 -6.24 4.45 -5.83
CA MET A 33 -6.60 4.10 -4.47
C MET A 33 -7.93 4.72 -4.06
N THR A 34 -8.74 3.92 -3.41
CA THR A 34 -9.99 4.34 -2.79
C THR A 34 -9.98 3.96 -1.32
N ILE A 35 -10.36 4.88 -0.45
CA ILE A 35 -10.58 4.64 0.97
C ILE A 35 -12.05 4.93 1.28
N GLY A 36 -12.81 3.90 1.58
CA GLY A 36 -14.20 4.01 1.99
C GLY A 36 -14.33 4.06 3.50
N VAL A 37 -15.04 5.06 4.00
CA VAL A 37 -15.44 5.20 5.42
C VAL A 37 -16.95 5.35 5.49
N LYS A 38 -17.54 5.24 6.69
CA LYS A 38 -19.00 5.36 6.83
C LYS A 38 -19.57 6.68 6.32
N ALA A 39 -18.81 7.77 6.46
CA ALA A 39 -19.24 9.11 6.08
C ALA A 39 -19.01 9.45 4.60
N GLY A 40 -18.32 8.60 3.84
CA GLY A 40 -18.02 8.84 2.43
C GLY A 40 -16.80 8.09 1.93
N GLU A 41 -16.22 8.58 0.85
CA GLU A 41 -15.13 7.92 0.14
C GLU A 41 -14.07 8.94 -0.25
N VAL A 42 -12.81 8.56 -0.12
CA VAL A 42 -11.67 9.32 -0.64
C VAL A 42 -11.07 8.52 -1.79
N ASP A 43 -10.87 9.18 -2.91
CA ASP A 43 -10.49 8.57 -4.18
C ASP A 43 -9.36 9.38 -4.81
N GLY A 44 -8.38 8.70 -5.38
CA GLY A 44 -7.26 9.36 -6.03
C GLY A 44 -6.16 8.42 -6.49
N VAL A 45 -5.01 8.99 -6.78
CA VAL A 45 -3.80 8.26 -7.14
C VAL A 45 -2.84 8.28 -5.96
N LEU A 46 -2.47 7.11 -5.48
CA LEU A 46 -1.41 6.93 -4.49
C LEU A 46 -0.07 6.87 -5.23
N ILE A 47 0.78 7.85 -4.96
CA ILE A 47 2.14 7.89 -5.49
C ILE A 47 3.08 7.51 -4.35
N VAL A 48 3.86 6.45 -4.55
CA VAL A 48 4.85 5.98 -3.57
C VAL A 48 6.24 6.17 -4.16
N ARG A 49 7.10 6.83 -3.40
CA ARG A 49 8.52 7.03 -3.75
C ARG A 49 9.41 6.54 -2.63
N ARG A 50 10.58 6.06 -3.01
CA ARG A 50 11.63 5.82 -2.03
C ARG A 50 12.21 7.17 -1.60
N ASP A 51 12.08 7.49 -0.33
CA ASP A 51 12.52 8.79 0.24
C ASP A 51 14.01 8.76 0.62
N SER A 52 14.45 7.61 1.17
CA SER A 52 15.82 7.37 1.61
C SER A 52 16.06 5.86 1.71
N ILE A 53 17.28 5.48 2.08
CA ILE A 53 17.60 4.08 2.43
C ILE A 53 16.68 3.55 3.54
N GLU A 54 16.11 4.45 4.34
CA GLU A 54 15.33 4.13 5.54
C GLU A 54 13.83 3.93 5.27
N GLY A 55 13.30 4.36 4.12
CA GLY A 55 11.89 4.19 3.90
C GLY A 55 11.29 4.78 2.63
N PHE A 56 9.97 4.95 2.68
CA PHE A 56 9.14 5.40 1.57
C PHE A 56 8.27 6.58 2.00
N ARG A 57 7.95 7.41 1.04
CA ARG A 57 6.95 8.47 1.17
C ARG A 57 5.82 8.21 0.21
N ALA A 58 4.60 8.33 0.69
CA ALA A 58 3.40 8.10 -0.10
C ALA A 58 2.44 9.30 0.02
N ALA A 59 1.81 9.64 -1.10
CA ALA A 59 0.79 10.67 -1.14
C ALA A 59 -0.39 10.21 -1.97
N LEU A 60 -1.59 10.29 -1.41
CA LEU A 60 -2.85 10.07 -2.10
C LEU A 60 -3.36 11.43 -2.59
N MET A 61 -3.38 11.62 -3.90
CA MET A 61 -3.73 12.88 -4.56
C MET A 61 -4.98 12.72 -5.40
N ASN A 62 -5.85 13.73 -5.35
CA ASN A 62 -7.01 13.79 -6.23
C ASN A 62 -6.61 14.30 -7.63
N GLU A 63 -7.59 14.37 -8.54
CA GLU A 63 -7.41 14.85 -9.92
C GLU A 63 -6.94 16.32 -10.03
N PHE A 64 -7.14 17.11 -8.98
CA PHE A 64 -6.71 18.51 -8.91
C PHE A 64 -5.31 18.68 -8.31
N GLY A 65 -4.62 17.58 -7.99
CA GLY A 65 -3.31 17.60 -7.36
C GLY A 65 -3.33 17.93 -5.87
N ILE A 66 -4.50 17.89 -5.24
CA ILE A 66 -4.64 18.12 -3.80
C ILE A 66 -4.43 16.81 -3.06
N SER A 67 -3.53 16.81 -2.09
CA SER A 67 -3.24 15.64 -1.26
C SER A 67 -4.34 15.42 -0.22
N ALA A 68 -4.96 14.25 -0.27
CA ALA A 68 -5.92 13.82 0.74
C ALA A 68 -5.23 13.14 1.94
N LEU A 69 -4.10 12.50 1.69
CA LEU A 69 -3.35 11.74 2.69
C LEU A 69 -1.88 11.67 2.28
N THR A 70 -1.00 12.02 3.20
CA THR A 70 0.44 11.82 3.04
C THR A 70 0.98 11.05 4.23
N PHE A 71 1.79 10.04 3.99
CA PHE A 71 2.39 9.24 5.04
C PHE A 71 3.79 8.76 4.68
N ARG A 72 4.51 8.35 5.70
CA ARG A 72 5.82 7.68 5.58
C ARG A 72 5.69 6.24 6.01
N LEU A 73 6.44 5.38 5.34
CA LEU A 73 6.53 3.96 5.64
C LEU A 73 8.00 3.60 5.82
N THR A 74 8.32 2.89 6.88
CA THR A 74 9.68 2.38 7.09
C THR A 74 10.07 1.34 6.04
N ALA A 75 11.36 1.17 5.76
CA ALA A 75 11.86 0.24 4.74
C ALA A 75 11.43 -1.21 5.01
N ASP A 76 11.36 -1.59 6.28
CA ASP A 76 10.89 -2.91 6.72
C ASP A 76 9.36 -3.04 6.74
N ARG A 77 8.63 -1.99 6.38
CA ARG A 77 7.16 -1.91 6.34
C ARG A 77 6.46 -2.09 7.69
N SER A 78 7.20 -1.95 8.79
CA SER A 78 6.65 -2.18 10.14
C SER A 78 5.90 -0.98 10.70
N ARG A 79 6.18 0.23 10.21
CA ARG A 79 5.63 1.46 10.78
C ARG A 79 5.19 2.44 9.72
N VAL A 80 3.98 2.96 9.91
CA VAL A 80 3.41 4.08 9.15
C VAL A 80 3.31 5.30 10.05
N VAL A 81 3.71 6.46 9.55
CA VAL A 81 3.52 7.75 10.20
C VAL A 81 2.72 8.65 9.27
N LEU A 82 1.53 9.05 9.69
CA LEU A 82 0.71 10.02 8.96
C LEU A 82 1.34 11.40 9.07
N VAL A 83 1.59 12.03 7.93
CA VAL A 83 2.20 13.37 7.86
C VAL A 83 1.11 14.42 7.71
N ASP A 84 0.20 14.20 6.76
CA ASP A 84 -0.89 15.13 6.47
C ASP A 84 -2.15 14.36 6.13
N VAL A 85 -3.29 14.86 6.58
CA VAL A 85 -4.59 14.22 6.41
C VAL A 85 -5.62 15.30 6.11
N VAL A 86 -6.44 15.11 5.06
CA VAL A 86 -7.54 15.99 4.74
C VAL A 86 -8.53 16.10 5.90
N SER A 87 -9.11 17.29 6.10
CA SER A 87 -9.96 17.59 7.26
C SER A 87 -11.10 16.60 7.50
N PHE A 88 -11.65 16.05 6.45
CA PHE A 88 -12.69 15.01 6.50
C PHE A 88 -12.24 13.73 7.24
N LEU A 89 -10.96 13.37 7.11
CA LEU A 89 -10.34 12.21 7.76
C LEU A 89 -9.53 12.59 9.01
N ASP A 90 -9.34 13.88 9.26
CA ASP A 90 -8.45 14.37 10.32
C ASP A 90 -9.15 14.41 11.68
N LYS A 91 -9.49 13.23 12.17
CA LYS A 91 -10.00 13.00 13.52
C LYS A 91 -9.09 11.98 14.21
N TRP A 92 -8.79 12.18 15.48
CA TRP A 92 -7.82 11.36 16.20
C TRP A 92 -8.10 9.86 16.11
N TYR A 93 -9.37 9.45 16.17
CA TYR A 93 -9.78 8.04 16.08
C TYR A 93 -9.66 7.51 14.65
N ILE A 94 -9.91 8.33 13.62
CA ILE A 94 -9.69 7.95 12.23
C ILE A 94 -8.20 7.83 11.94
N ARG A 95 -7.39 8.80 12.36
CA ARG A 95 -5.93 8.74 12.21
C ARG A 95 -5.35 7.47 12.82
N LYS A 96 -5.80 7.08 13.99
CA LYS A 96 -5.36 5.86 14.66
C LYS A 96 -5.70 4.60 13.86
N VAL A 97 -6.91 4.51 13.33
CA VAL A 97 -7.35 3.37 12.52
C VAL A 97 -6.62 3.35 11.17
N LEU A 98 -6.51 4.49 10.48
CA LEU A 98 -5.78 4.60 9.22
C LEU A 98 -4.32 4.15 9.37
N THR A 99 -3.64 4.59 10.41
CA THR A 99 -2.26 4.20 10.69
C THR A 99 -2.14 2.69 10.82
N ALA A 100 -2.98 2.07 11.64
CA ALA A 100 -2.96 0.63 11.85
C ALA A 100 -3.34 -0.16 10.59
N ASP A 101 -4.35 0.31 9.86
CA ASP A 101 -4.80 -0.33 8.63
C ASP A 101 -3.73 -0.26 7.52
N LEU A 102 -3.10 0.90 7.34
CA LEU A 102 -2.03 1.05 6.36
C LEU A 102 -0.80 0.20 6.72
N GLN A 103 -0.44 0.13 8.00
CA GLN A 103 0.63 -0.77 8.45
C GLN A 103 0.31 -2.22 8.11
N TYR A 104 -0.90 -2.65 8.38
CA TYR A 104 -1.35 -4.01 8.06
C TYR A 104 -1.30 -4.29 6.55
N LEU A 105 -1.83 -3.38 5.75
CA LEU A 105 -1.89 -3.53 4.29
C LEU A 105 -0.50 -3.61 3.64
N PHE A 106 0.40 -2.71 4.00
CA PHE A 106 1.75 -2.68 3.42
C PHE A 106 2.66 -3.78 3.95
N ALA A 107 2.40 -4.33 5.12
CA ALA A 107 3.11 -5.47 5.67
C ALA A 107 2.55 -6.83 5.22
N ALA A 108 1.34 -6.85 4.63
CA ALA A 108 0.68 -8.09 4.21
C ALA A 108 1.49 -8.82 3.15
N ARG A 109 1.60 -10.14 3.34
CA ARG A 109 2.28 -11.05 2.42
C ARG A 109 1.26 -11.91 1.67
N GLU A 110 1.66 -12.54 0.58
CA GLU A 110 0.80 -13.42 -0.22
C GLU A 110 0.18 -14.54 0.63
N THR A 111 0.89 -15.00 1.65
CA THR A 111 0.39 -16.01 2.61
C THR A 111 -0.69 -15.48 3.53
N ASP A 112 -0.83 -14.16 3.67
CA ASP A 112 -1.84 -13.51 4.51
C ASP A 112 -3.17 -13.31 3.78
N LEU A 113 -3.21 -13.50 2.46
CA LEU A 113 -4.42 -13.31 1.66
C LEU A 113 -5.55 -14.20 2.17
N THR A 114 -6.74 -13.59 2.31
CA THR A 114 -7.99 -14.21 2.79
C THR A 114 -8.00 -14.64 4.25
N LEU A 115 -6.90 -14.46 4.98
CA LEU A 115 -6.85 -14.71 6.42
C LEU A 115 -7.31 -13.49 7.20
N GLU A 116 -8.31 -13.69 8.06
CA GLU A 116 -8.78 -12.63 8.96
C GLU A 116 -7.89 -12.56 10.20
N ARG A 117 -7.31 -11.39 10.44
CA ARG A 117 -6.55 -11.07 11.66
C ARG A 117 -6.99 -9.72 12.20
N GLU A 118 -7.35 -9.65 13.46
CA GLU A 118 -7.80 -8.41 14.11
C GLU A 118 -8.94 -7.71 13.34
N LYS A 119 -9.88 -8.50 12.79
CA LYS A 119 -10.99 -8.03 11.95
C LYS A 119 -10.55 -7.39 10.63
N ARG A 120 -9.33 -7.64 10.17
CA ARG A 120 -8.81 -7.20 8.88
C ARG A 120 -8.62 -8.37 7.94
N VAL A 121 -9.05 -8.19 6.70
CA VAL A 121 -8.91 -9.19 5.63
C VAL A 121 -8.35 -8.51 4.40
N VAL A 122 -7.26 -9.04 3.85
CA VAL A 122 -6.70 -8.62 2.56
C VAL A 122 -7.04 -9.68 1.52
N SER A 123 -7.53 -9.25 0.36
CA SER A 123 -7.88 -10.13 -0.74
C SER A 123 -7.48 -9.52 -2.08
N ARG A 124 -7.45 -10.34 -3.13
CA ARG A 124 -7.31 -9.89 -4.51
C ARG A 124 -8.64 -9.99 -5.23
N GLU A 125 -8.97 -8.94 -5.97
CA GLU A 125 -10.09 -8.90 -6.92
C GLU A 125 -9.53 -8.51 -8.29
N ALA A 126 -9.36 -9.48 -9.20
CA ALA A 126 -8.67 -9.30 -10.47
C ALA A 126 -7.24 -8.76 -10.25
N ASP A 127 -6.91 -7.55 -10.72
CA ASP A 127 -5.63 -6.88 -10.50
C ASP A 127 -5.60 -5.96 -9.28
N SER A 128 -6.73 -5.81 -8.58
CA SER A 128 -6.88 -4.94 -7.43
C SER A 128 -6.59 -5.68 -6.12
N ILE A 129 -6.05 -4.94 -5.17
CA ILE A 129 -5.86 -5.39 -3.79
C ILE A 129 -6.93 -4.70 -2.95
N VAL A 130 -7.66 -5.48 -2.16
CA VAL A 130 -8.73 -4.99 -1.30
C VAL A 130 -8.44 -5.38 0.14
N MET A 131 -8.49 -4.41 1.04
CA MET A 131 -8.47 -4.67 2.47
C MET A 131 -9.73 -4.14 3.13
N ASN A 132 -10.39 -4.97 3.90
CA ASN A 132 -11.54 -4.61 4.70
C ASN A 132 -11.19 -4.64 6.19
N ASN A 133 -11.44 -3.53 6.86
CA ASN A 133 -11.48 -3.48 8.31
C ASN A 133 -12.94 -3.63 8.77
N ARG A 134 -13.30 -4.81 9.21
CA ARG A 134 -14.68 -5.16 9.60
C ARG A 134 -15.11 -4.54 10.92
N LYS A 135 -14.16 -4.19 11.79
CA LYS A 135 -14.45 -3.59 13.08
C LYS A 135 -14.99 -2.17 12.94
N PHE A 136 -14.37 -1.37 12.06
CA PHE A 136 -14.70 0.04 11.89
C PHE A 136 -15.34 0.36 10.53
N GLY A 137 -15.53 -0.65 9.68
CA GLY A 137 -16.17 -0.49 8.38
C GLY A 137 -15.38 0.33 7.38
N LEU A 138 -14.03 0.23 7.39
CA LEU A 138 -13.18 0.86 6.38
C LEU A 138 -12.83 -0.15 5.29
N CYS A 139 -12.83 0.34 4.05
CA CYS A 139 -12.44 -0.44 2.89
C CYS A 139 -11.37 0.30 2.10
N TYR A 140 -10.30 -0.41 1.76
CA TYR A 140 -9.18 0.09 0.96
C TYR A 140 -9.08 -0.71 -0.31
N LYS A 141 -9.00 -0.03 -1.45
CA LYS A 141 -8.82 -0.68 -2.73
C LYS A 141 -7.66 -0.02 -3.48
N LEU A 142 -6.69 -0.82 -3.89
CA LEU A 142 -5.52 -0.41 -4.66
C LEU A 142 -5.49 -1.17 -5.98
N THR A 143 -5.42 -0.42 -7.08
CA THR A 143 -5.25 -0.97 -8.41
C THR A 143 -3.97 -0.42 -9.01
N PRO A 144 -2.99 -1.26 -9.37
CA PRO A 144 -1.75 -0.78 -9.97
C PRO A 144 -2.03 -0.01 -11.26
N ILE A 145 -1.38 1.14 -11.40
CA ILE A 145 -1.38 1.89 -12.65
C ILE A 145 -0.16 1.44 -13.43
N LYS A 146 -0.37 0.83 -14.59
CA LYS A 146 0.70 0.41 -15.48
C LYS A 146 1.30 1.66 -16.13
N GLU A 147 2.62 1.82 -16.02
CA GLU A 147 3.32 2.82 -16.78
C GLU A 147 3.10 2.53 -18.27
N HIS A 148 2.56 3.51 -19.00
CA HIS A 148 2.74 3.54 -20.44
C HIS A 148 4.24 3.72 -20.67
N LYS A 149 4.92 2.67 -21.11
CA LYS A 149 6.16 2.88 -21.85
C LYS A 149 5.72 3.63 -23.09
N ASP A 150 6.00 4.93 -23.13
CA ASP A 150 6.00 5.65 -24.38
C ASP A 150 6.98 4.90 -25.28
N GLU A 151 6.46 4.15 -26.23
CA GLU A 151 7.25 3.66 -27.34
C GLU A 151 7.70 4.91 -28.09
N ILE A 152 8.90 5.35 -27.75
CA ILE A 152 9.60 6.35 -28.56
C ILE A 152 10.07 5.59 -29.78
N ASP A 153 9.31 5.70 -30.86
CA ASP A 153 9.76 5.33 -32.18
C ASP A 153 10.91 6.26 -32.64
#